data_26174dbd18a91152d9c83d9a7810ed2a
#
_entry.id   26174dbd18a91152d9c83d9a7810ed2a
#
_cell.length_a   1.000
_cell.length_b   1.000
_cell.length_c   1.000
_cell.angle_alpha   90.00
_cell.angle_beta   90.00
_cell.angle_gamma   90.00
#
_symmetry.space_group_name_H-M   'P 1'
#
loop_
_entity.id
_entity.type
_entity.pdbx_description
1 polymer ?
#
loop_
_entity_poly.entity_id
_entity_poly.type
_entity_poly.pdbx_seq_one_letter_code
_entity_poly.pdbx_strand_id
1 'polypeptide(L)'
;MRLSHLAAATLFIATPAFAEEAPVKPAVVLDYKIYIGGLEALAATVTIGEDPAHYDVEIKAVTAGAIGRMMPWTIDIASRGNVAGEILQPVEHAQHNNFQGKERSVVLRYDGHGGFIDRRVVPDAQEDQRDEVPADQTSNTLDIVSGVFAGLRAVDRTGSCNSRVPVFDGRRRFDLVYSDDGHETMEASGVAMYAGDALKCAVKVEPGAGYWKKNQKKFFTRRVNGEDQVVPIEVYIARVGAAKVEVPVRIESASPFGPLVLNLQGVHDPS
;
A
#
# COMPACT_ATOMS: atom_id res chain seq x y z
N MET A 1 -68.70 -35.41 4.18
CA MET A 1 -67.36 -35.14 4.72
C MET A 1 -66.33 -35.08 3.59
N ARG A 2 -65.89 -33.89 3.24
CA ARG A 2 -64.87 -33.69 2.21
C ARG A 2 -63.61 -33.20 2.93
N LEU A 3 -62.52 -33.98 2.93
CA LEU A 3 -61.22 -33.60 3.39
C LEU A 3 -60.52 -32.79 2.31
N SER A 4 -60.17 -31.54 2.61
CA SER A 4 -59.33 -30.68 1.79
C SER A 4 -57.88 -30.86 2.23
N HIS A 5 -57.02 -31.34 1.32
CA HIS A 5 -55.56 -31.41 1.55
C HIS A 5 -54.96 -30.03 1.20
N LEU A 6 -54.39 -29.33 2.22
CA LEU A 6 -53.50 -28.19 2.02
C LEU A 6 -52.12 -28.71 1.71
N ALA A 7 -51.60 -28.41 0.52
CA ALA A 7 -50.21 -28.62 0.17
C ALA A 7 -49.42 -27.37 0.61
N ALA A 8 -48.49 -27.56 1.55
CA ALA A 8 -47.55 -26.53 1.93
C ALA A 8 -46.37 -26.52 0.94
N ALA A 9 -46.26 -25.46 0.17
CA ALA A 9 -45.10 -25.20 -0.70
C ALA A 9 -43.97 -24.60 0.12
N THR A 10 -42.91 -25.36 0.34
CA THR A 10 -41.66 -24.90 0.98
C THR A 10 -40.81 -24.16 -0.05
N LEU A 11 -40.72 -22.86 0.11
CA LEU A 11 -39.85 -21.98 -0.70
C LEU A 11 -38.41 -22.13 -0.22
N PHE A 12 -37.56 -22.80 -1.01
CA PHE A 12 -36.11 -22.83 -0.79
C PHE A 12 -35.52 -21.50 -1.26
N ILE A 13 -35.15 -20.64 -0.32
CA ILE A 13 -34.32 -19.45 -0.61
C ILE A 13 -32.89 -19.92 -0.72
N ALA A 14 -32.38 -20.05 -1.95
CA ALA A 14 -30.96 -20.27 -2.20
C ALA A 14 -30.21 -18.99 -1.86
N THR A 15 -29.47 -18.97 -0.76
CA THR A 15 -28.46 -17.95 -0.47
C THR A 15 -27.34 -18.11 -1.49
N PRO A 16 -26.94 -17.04 -2.22
CA PRO A 16 -25.76 -17.11 -3.05
C PRO A 16 -24.54 -17.36 -2.15
N ALA A 17 -23.92 -18.52 -2.29
CA ALA A 17 -22.60 -18.77 -1.76
C ALA A 17 -21.63 -17.86 -2.54
N PHE A 18 -21.09 -16.84 -1.90
CA PHE A 18 -19.92 -16.16 -2.43
C PHE A 18 -18.80 -17.22 -2.43
N ALA A 19 -18.40 -17.63 -3.60
CA ALA A 19 -17.21 -18.46 -3.75
C ALA A 19 -16.03 -17.62 -3.24
N GLU A 20 -15.36 -18.07 -2.20
CA GLU A 20 -14.10 -17.53 -1.76
C GLU A 20 -13.11 -17.79 -2.91
N GLU A 21 -12.72 -16.73 -3.59
CA GLU A 21 -11.82 -16.80 -4.73
C GLU A 21 -10.46 -17.29 -4.26
N ALA A 22 -9.89 -18.27 -4.95
CA ALA A 22 -8.60 -18.84 -4.58
C ALA A 22 -7.52 -17.74 -4.60
N PRO A 23 -6.60 -17.71 -3.61
CA PRO A 23 -5.56 -16.68 -3.55
C PRO A 23 -4.71 -16.72 -4.83
N VAL A 24 -4.36 -15.52 -5.34
CA VAL A 24 -3.47 -15.38 -6.49
C VAL A 24 -2.11 -15.96 -6.15
N LYS A 25 -1.55 -16.77 -7.06
CA LYS A 25 -0.24 -17.38 -6.83
C LYS A 25 0.83 -16.28 -6.73
N PRO A 26 1.69 -16.27 -5.70
CA PRO A 26 2.78 -15.30 -5.62
C PRO A 26 3.63 -15.34 -6.89
N ALA A 27 4.04 -14.19 -7.38
CA ALA A 27 4.98 -14.03 -8.49
C ALA A 27 6.39 -13.75 -7.99
N VAL A 28 6.50 -13.01 -6.87
CA VAL A 28 7.79 -12.67 -6.26
C VAL A 28 7.64 -12.39 -4.76
N VAL A 29 8.67 -12.71 -4.00
CA VAL A 29 8.82 -12.34 -2.58
C VAL A 29 10.08 -11.50 -2.44
N LEU A 30 9.93 -10.35 -1.77
CA LEU A 30 10.96 -9.32 -1.66
C LEU A 30 11.24 -9.04 -0.19
N ASP A 31 12.51 -9.06 0.21
CA ASP A 31 12.93 -8.66 1.54
C ASP A 31 13.53 -7.25 1.50
N TYR A 32 13.14 -6.43 2.46
CA TYR A 32 13.60 -5.05 2.60
C TYR A 32 14.14 -4.77 4.00
N LYS A 33 15.08 -3.85 4.08
CA LYS A 33 15.47 -3.18 5.32
C LYS A 33 15.22 -1.69 5.24
N ILE A 34 14.69 -1.14 6.32
CA ILE A 34 14.41 0.28 6.47
C ILE A 34 15.34 0.87 7.51
N TYR A 35 16.04 1.92 7.13
CA TYR A 35 16.97 2.68 7.96
C TYR A 35 16.41 4.06 8.25
N ILE A 36 16.56 4.54 9.48
CA ILE A 36 16.20 5.90 9.90
C ILE A 36 17.42 6.51 10.58
N GLY A 37 17.91 7.64 10.04
CA GLY A 37 19.12 8.28 10.57
C GLY A 37 20.36 7.37 10.53
N GLY A 38 20.40 6.42 9.58
CA GLY A 38 21.48 5.44 9.43
C GLY A 38 21.38 4.19 10.31
N LEU A 39 20.38 4.10 11.20
CA LEU A 39 20.15 2.92 12.04
C LEU A 39 19.08 2.02 11.41
N GLU A 40 19.31 0.70 11.40
CA GLU A 40 18.31 -0.28 10.98
C GLU A 40 17.11 -0.20 11.94
N ALA A 41 15.94 0.15 11.37
CA ALA A 41 14.72 0.39 12.11
C ALA A 41 13.69 -0.73 11.94
N LEU A 42 13.46 -1.19 10.68
CA LEU A 42 12.52 -2.25 10.36
C LEU A 42 13.12 -3.21 9.34
N ALA A 43 12.66 -4.45 9.39
CA ALA A 43 12.75 -5.43 8.32
C ALA A 43 11.33 -5.69 7.79
N ALA A 44 11.20 -5.83 6.47
CA ALA A 44 9.91 -6.07 5.83
C ALA A 44 10.03 -7.13 4.75
N THR A 45 8.98 -7.94 4.61
CA THR A 45 8.80 -8.85 3.48
C THR A 45 7.56 -8.43 2.70
N VAL A 46 7.69 -8.30 1.40
CA VAL A 46 6.61 -7.98 0.46
C VAL A 46 6.39 -9.16 -0.47
N THR A 47 5.18 -9.68 -0.51
CA THR A 47 4.75 -10.73 -1.44
C THR A 47 3.84 -10.11 -2.48
N ILE A 48 4.15 -10.29 -3.76
CA ILE A 48 3.35 -9.81 -4.87
C ILE A 48 2.89 -11.00 -5.69
N GLY A 49 1.58 -11.13 -5.86
CA GLY A 49 0.92 -12.05 -6.78
C GLY A 49 0.11 -11.25 -7.80
N GLU A 50 0.20 -11.63 -9.06
CA GLU A 50 -0.60 -11.06 -10.12
C GLU A 50 -0.86 -12.10 -11.21
N ASP A 51 -2.09 -12.14 -11.68
CA ASP A 51 -2.51 -12.85 -12.89
C ASP A 51 -3.28 -11.88 -13.81
N PRO A 52 -3.73 -12.30 -15.01
CA PRO A 52 -4.44 -11.40 -15.91
C PRO A 52 -5.74 -10.79 -15.38
N ALA A 53 -6.33 -11.36 -14.32
CA ALA A 53 -7.61 -10.96 -13.75
C ALA A 53 -7.53 -10.40 -12.33
N HIS A 54 -6.50 -10.78 -11.56
CA HIS A 54 -6.43 -10.48 -10.13
C HIS A 54 -5.02 -10.08 -9.68
N TYR A 55 -4.95 -9.35 -8.57
CA TYR A 55 -3.71 -9.07 -7.85
C TYR A 55 -3.87 -9.30 -6.36
N ASP A 56 -2.78 -9.63 -5.71
CA ASP A 56 -2.64 -9.76 -4.26
C ASP A 56 -1.27 -9.24 -3.84
N VAL A 57 -1.24 -8.31 -2.87
CA VAL A 57 0.00 -7.75 -2.33
C VAL A 57 -0.05 -7.81 -0.82
N GLU A 58 0.87 -8.56 -0.22
CA GLU A 58 1.05 -8.65 1.23
C GLU A 58 2.34 -7.96 1.65
N ILE A 59 2.29 -7.25 2.78
CA ILE A 59 3.46 -6.61 3.42
C ILE A 59 3.47 -7.01 4.90
N LYS A 60 4.57 -7.59 5.35
CA LYS A 60 4.82 -7.87 6.76
C LYS A 60 6.07 -7.15 7.19
N ALA A 61 6.00 -6.32 8.23
CA ALA A 61 7.16 -5.60 8.73
C ALA A 61 7.24 -5.65 10.25
N VAL A 62 8.46 -5.69 10.76
CA VAL A 62 8.75 -5.69 12.19
C VAL A 62 9.91 -4.76 12.48
N THR A 63 9.91 -4.12 13.65
CA THR A 63 11.09 -3.38 14.11
C THR A 63 12.26 -4.31 14.33
N ALA A 64 13.44 -3.86 13.92
CA ALA A 64 14.67 -4.66 13.92
C ALA A 64 15.73 -4.12 14.90
N GLY A 65 16.74 -4.91 15.16
CA GLY A 65 17.94 -4.54 15.92
C GLY A 65 17.66 -4.04 17.33
N ALA A 66 18.39 -3.00 17.75
CA ALA A 66 18.24 -2.39 19.07
C ALA A 66 16.89 -1.66 19.20
N ILE A 67 16.40 -1.06 18.11
CA ILE A 67 15.11 -0.37 18.09
C ILE A 67 13.98 -1.33 18.39
N GLY A 68 14.00 -2.55 17.81
CA GLY A 68 12.97 -3.55 18.04
C GLY A 68 12.84 -4.01 19.48
N ARG A 69 13.96 -4.03 20.23
CA ARG A 69 13.93 -4.35 21.66
C ARG A 69 13.33 -3.24 22.54
N MET A 70 13.49 -1.99 22.12
CA MET A 70 13.01 -0.82 22.89
C MET A 70 11.59 -0.41 22.47
N MET A 71 11.26 -0.53 21.20
CA MET A 71 10.00 -0.11 20.62
C MET A 71 9.48 -1.20 19.67
N PRO A 72 8.94 -2.30 20.21
CA PRO A 72 8.38 -3.37 19.38
C PRO A 72 7.20 -2.84 18.55
N TRP A 73 7.28 -3.06 17.24
CA TRP A 73 6.24 -2.69 16.29
C TRP A 73 6.13 -3.74 15.22
N THR A 74 4.90 -4.21 14.98
CA THR A 74 4.55 -5.12 13.88
C THR A 74 3.54 -4.46 12.97
N ILE A 75 3.66 -4.72 11.68
CA ILE A 75 2.80 -4.20 10.63
C ILE A 75 2.47 -5.36 9.70
N ASP A 76 1.18 -5.65 9.53
CA ASP A 76 0.66 -6.59 8.56
C ASP A 76 -0.32 -5.86 7.65
N ILE A 77 -0.10 -5.91 6.34
CA ILE A 77 -0.95 -5.27 5.34
C ILE A 77 -1.21 -6.26 4.22
N ALA A 78 -2.45 -6.32 3.75
CA ALA A 78 -2.82 -7.06 2.56
C ALA A 78 -3.78 -6.21 1.71
N SER A 79 -3.60 -6.24 0.39
CA SER A 79 -4.48 -5.61 -0.58
C SER A 79 -4.70 -6.54 -1.75
N ARG A 80 -5.96 -6.79 -2.08
CA ARG A 80 -6.34 -7.66 -3.18
C ARG A 80 -7.45 -7.05 -4.03
N GLY A 81 -7.50 -7.42 -5.28
CA GLY A 81 -8.52 -6.93 -6.19
C GLY A 81 -8.39 -7.45 -7.60
N ASN A 82 -9.21 -6.90 -8.48
CA ASN A 82 -9.29 -7.28 -9.88
C ASN A 82 -8.33 -6.42 -10.72
N VAL A 83 -7.89 -7.00 -11.82
CA VAL A 83 -7.15 -6.34 -12.88
C VAL A 83 -8.06 -6.18 -14.09
N ALA A 84 -8.45 -4.95 -14.40
CA ALA A 84 -9.28 -4.64 -15.59
C ALA A 84 -8.41 -3.89 -16.62
N GLY A 85 -7.64 -4.66 -17.39
CA GLY A 85 -6.64 -4.11 -18.31
C GLY A 85 -5.54 -3.36 -17.57
N GLU A 86 -5.53 -2.04 -17.67
CA GLU A 86 -4.53 -1.19 -17.01
C GLU A 86 -4.94 -0.77 -15.59
N ILE A 87 -6.21 -0.90 -15.25
CA ILE A 87 -6.80 -0.37 -14.02
C ILE A 87 -6.84 -1.47 -12.96
N LEU A 88 -6.37 -1.13 -11.77
CA LEU A 88 -6.59 -1.94 -10.57
C LEU A 88 -7.95 -1.56 -9.95
N GLN A 89 -8.70 -2.57 -9.58
CA GLN A 89 -10.00 -2.44 -8.94
C GLN A 89 -9.97 -3.19 -7.61
N PRO A 90 -9.66 -2.49 -6.49
CA PRO A 90 -9.59 -3.13 -5.19
C PRO A 90 -10.89 -3.85 -4.82
N VAL A 91 -10.77 -4.94 -4.08
CA VAL A 91 -11.86 -5.64 -3.41
C VAL A 91 -11.74 -5.46 -1.90
N GLU A 92 -10.54 -5.64 -1.37
CA GLU A 92 -10.28 -5.49 0.05
C GLU A 92 -8.86 -5.01 0.31
N HIS A 93 -8.74 -4.11 1.29
CA HIS A 93 -7.49 -3.73 1.93
C HIS A 93 -7.63 -3.93 3.43
N ALA A 94 -6.68 -4.63 4.04
CA ALA A 94 -6.61 -4.82 5.48
C ALA A 94 -5.21 -4.43 5.98
N GLN A 95 -5.15 -3.59 7.00
CA GLN A 95 -3.93 -3.20 7.68
C GLN A 95 -4.09 -3.42 9.17
N HIS A 96 -3.13 -4.10 9.79
CA HIS A 96 -3.02 -4.26 11.23
C HIS A 96 -1.66 -3.78 11.71
N ASN A 97 -1.65 -2.94 12.73
CA ASN A 97 -0.45 -2.42 13.36
C ASN A 97 -0.52 -2.67 14.86
N ASN A 98 0.56 -3.17 15.44
CA ASN A 98 0.73 -3.23 16.89
C ASN A 98 2.02 -2.49 17.27
N PHE A 99 1.88 -1.32 17.85
CA PHE A 99 2.99 -0.52 18.35
C PHE A 99 2.98 -0.49 19.87
N GLN A 100 3.95 -1.16 20.51
CA GLN A 100 4.06 -1.26 21.97
C GLN A 100 2.75 -1.73 22.64
N GLY A 101 2.08 -2.74 22.08
CA GLY A 101 0.82 -3.26 22.57
C GLY A 101 -0.42 -2.42 22.23
N LYS A 102 -0.27 -1.31 21.52
CA LYS A 102 -1.39 -0.51 21.02
C LYS A 102 -1.75 -0.94 19.60
N GLU A 103 -2.89 -1.55 19.48
CA GLU A 103 -3.40 -2.02 18.19
C GLU A 103 -4.09 -0.91 17.41
N ARG A 104 -3.85 -0.90 16.11
CA ARG A 104 -4.53 -0.06 15.13
C ARG A 104 -4.84 -0.90 13.91
N SER A 105 -6.03 -0.76 13.39
CA SER A 105 -6.40 -1.46 12.15
C SER A 105 -7.21 -0.57 11.22
N VAL A 106 -7.10 -0.88 9.94
CA VAL A 106 -7.92 -0.32 8.87
C VAL A 106 -8.35 -1.47 8.00
N VAL A 107 -9.64 -1.58 7.72
CA VAL A 107 -10.19 -2.48 6.70
C VAL A 107 -11.02 -1.63 5.77
N LEU A 108 -10.74 -1.70 4.47
CA LEU A 108 -11.49 -1.04 3.42
C LEU A 108 -12.08 -2.12 2.51
N ARG A 109 -13.35 -1.96 2.14
CA ARG A 109 -14.03 -2.85 1.20
C ARG A 109 -14.52 -2.07 0.00
N TYR A 110 -14.33 -2.68 -1.15
CA TYR A 110 -14.70 -2.14 -2.45
C TYR A 110 -15.56 -3.16 -3.21
N ASP A 111 -16.27 -2.70 -4.23
CA ASP A 111 -17.12 -3.56 -5.07
C ASP A 111 -16.35 -4.31 -6.17
N GLY A 112 -15.04 -4.10 -6.27
CA GLY A 112 -14.21 -4.67 -7.34
C GLY A 112 -14.40 -4.01 -8.72
N HIS A 113 -15.11 -2.88 -8.77
CA HIS A 113 -15.39 -2.12 -9.99
C HIS A 113 -15.11 -0.62 -9.84
N GLY A 114 -14.39 -0.24 -8.76
CA GLY A 114 -14.04 1.14 -8.43
C GLY A 114 -14.97 1.82 -7.42
N GLY A 115 -16.05 1.18 -7.00
CA GLY A 115 -16.94 1.65 -5.94
C GLY A 115 -16.38 1.33 -4.56
N PHE A 116 -16.39 2.33 -3.67
CA PHE A 116 -16.08 2.14 -2.25
C PHE A 116 -17.34 1.73 -1.50
N ILE A 117 -17.29 0.65 -0.71
CA ILE A 117 -18.45 0.11 0.03
C ILE A 117 -18.43 0.61 1.47
N ASP A 118 -17.42 0.23 2.25
CA ASP A 118 -17.33 0.59 3.66
C ASP A 118 -15.88 0.60 4.19
N ARG A 119 -15.74 1.11 5.41
CA ARG A 119 -14.49 1.07 6.17
C ARG A 119 -14.72 0.68 7.63
N ARG A 120 -13.78 -0.04 8.19
CA ARG A 120 -13.63 -0.22 9.63
C ARG A 120 -12.26 0.27 10.06
N VAL A 121 -12.21 1.17 11.03
CA VAL A 121 -10.97 1.80 11.50
C VAL A 121 -10.90 1.71 13.02
N VAL A 122 -9.78 1.24 13.57
CA VAL A 122 -9.54 1.17 15.02
C VAL A 122 -8.25 1.94 15.33
N PRO A 123 -8.24 2.84 16.34
CA PRO A 123 -9.41 3.43 17.01
C PRO A 123 -10.30 4.17 16.04
N ASP A 124 -11.56 4.42 16.42
CA ASP A 124 -12.55 5.07 15.55
C ASP A 124 -12.04 6.39 14.98
N ALA A 125 -12.38 6.67 13.72
CA ALA A 125 -11.96 7.90 13.03
C ALA A 125 -12.48 9.17 13.71
N GLN A 126 -13.60 9.11 14.43
CA GLN A 126 -14.19 10.25 15.17
C GLN A 126 -13.30 10.67 16.35
N GLU A 127 -12.54 9.76 16.94
CA GLU A 127 -11.59 10.08 18.02
C GLU A 127 -10.37 10.86 17.54
N ASP A 128 -10.08 10.84 16.24
CA ASP A 128 -8.87 11.45 15.65
C ASP A 128 -8.98 12.97 15.43
N GLN A 129 -10.12 13.61 15.69
CA GLN A 129 -10.34 15.05 15.42
C GLN A 129 -9.99 15.48 13.98
N ARG A 130 -10.23 14.62 13.00
CA ARG A 130 -10.03 14.89 11.58
C ARG A 130 -11.31 15.42 10.94
N ASP A 131 -11.17 16.10 9.81
CA ASP A 131 -12.30 16.35 8.94
C ASP A 131 -12.73 15.03 8.29
N GLU A 132 -14.03 14.83 8.07
CA GLU A 132 -14.52 13.69 7.31
C GLU A 132 -14.14 13.82 5.83
N VAL A 133 -13.86 12.68 5.20
CA VAL A 133 -13.73 12.61 3.75
C VAL A 133 -15.14 12.51 3.16
N PRO A 134 -15.54 13.44 2.28
CA PRO A 134 -16.84 13.37 1.61
C PRO A 134 -17.01 12.06 0.84
N ALA A 135 -18.21 11.47 0.88
CA ALA A 135 -18.47 10.15 0.27
C ALA A 135 -18.21 10.12 -1.25
N ASP A 136 -18.44 11.23 -1.94
CA ASP A 136 -18.16 11.39 -3.37
C ASP A 136 -16.67 11.38 -3.70
N GLN A 137 -15.79 11.60 -2.71
CA GLN A 137 -14.34 11.57 -2.88
C GLN A 137 -13.70 10.20 -2.56
N THR A 138 -14.48 9.22 -2.11
CA THR A 138 -13.97 7.87 -1.81
C THR A 138 -14.12 6.90 -2.98
N SER A 139 -15.01 7.17 -3.93
CA SER A 139 -15.17 6.37 -5.15
C SER A 139 -14.03 6.60 -6.13
N ASN A 140 -13.71 5.58 -6.93
CA ASN A 140 -12.59 5.59 -7.89
C ASN A 140 -11.24 5.93 -7.24
N THR A 141 -11.06 5.50 -5.99
CA THR A 141 -9.79 5.56 -5.27
C THR A 141 -9.24 4.16 -5.07
N LEU A 142 -7.92 4.07 -4.94
CA LEU A 142 -7.24 2.87 -4.49
C LEU A 142 -6.91 2.99 -2.98
N ASP A 143 -6.69 1.88 -2.31
CA ASP A 143 -5.97 1.88 -1.05
C ASP A 143 -4.49 2.20 -1.29
N ILE A 144 -3.73 2.44 -0.22
CA ILE A 144 -2.33 2.89 -0.33
C ILE A 144 -1.42 1.86 -1.02
N VAL A 145 -1.63 0.55 -0.77
CA VAL A 145 -0.80 -0.52 -1.36
C VAL A 145 -1.14 -0.69 -2.82
N SER A 146 -2.42 -0.78 -3.15
CA SER A 146 -2.89 -0.82 -4.54
C SER A 146 -2.47 0.43 -5.31
N GLY A 147 -2.42 1.61 -4.65
CA GLY A 147 -1.95 2.86 -5.25
C GLY A 147 -0.47 2.84 -5.61
N VAL A 148 0.37 2.32 -4.73
CA VAL A 148 1.80 2.11 -5.02
C VAL A 148 1.97 1.07 -6.13
N PHE A 149 1.26 -0.04 -6.06
CA PHE A 149 1.33 -1.09 -7.07
C PHE A 149 0.86 -0.61 -8.45
N ALA A 150 -0.17 0.24 -8.51
CA ALA A 150 -0.60 0.88 -9.76
C ALA A 150 0.49 1.77 -10.38
N GLY A 151 1.24 2.50 -9.54
CA GLY A 151 2.41 3.27 -10.00
C GLY A 151 3.51 2.39 -10.61
N LEU A 152 3.84 1.26 -9.98
CA LEU A 152 4.82 0.30 -10.50
C LEU A 152 4.36 -0.33 -11.82
N ARG A 153 3.10 -0.70 -11.94
CA ARG A 153 2.51 -1.20 -13.19
C ARG A 153 2.54 -0.16 -14.31
N ALA A 154 2.34 1.12 -13.98
CA ALA A 154 2.46 2.19 -14.96
C ALA A 154 3.90 2.28 -15.49
N VAL A 155 4.92 2.15 -14.63
CA VAL A 155 6.33 2.11 -15.03
C VAL A 155 6.60 0.89 -15.92
N ASP A 156 6.17 -0.31 -15.53
CA ASP A 156 6.37 -1.53 -16.32
C ASP A 156 5.84 -1.39 -17.76
N ARG A 157 4.67 -0.76 -17.88
CA ARG A 157 3.99 -0.60 -19.16
C ARG A 157 4.56 0.52 -20.04
N THR A 158 4.92 1.65 -19.44
CA THR A 158 5.27 2.88 -20.19
C THR A 158 6.75 3.20 -20.19
N GLY A 159 7.53 2.60 -19.26
CA GLY A 159 8.92 3.00 -18.98
C GLY A 159 9.03 4.38 -18.34
N SER A 160 7.93 4.96 -17.82
CA SER A 160 7.88 6.30 -17.24
C SER A 160 7.11 6.29 -15.90
N CYS A 161 7.56 7.11 -14.97
CA CYS A 161 6.88 7.29 -13.68
C CYS A 161 5.62 8.16 -13.79
N ASN A 162 5.51 8.99 -14.84
CA ASN A 162 4.52 10.06 -14.93
C ASN A 162 3.08 9.52 -14.80
N SER A 163 2.54 9.61 -13.59
CA SER A 163 1.19 9.14 -13.28
C SER A 163 0.62 9.85 -12.05
N ARG A 164 -0.70 9.82 -11.91
CA ARG A 164 -1.44 10.33 -10.75
C ARG A 164 -2.40 9.26 -10.29
N VAL A 165 -2.30 8.86 -9.04
CA VAL A 165 -3.11 7.79 -8.46
C VAL A 165 -3.90 8.34 -7.28
N PRO A 166 -5.25 8.36 -7.35
CA PRO A 166 -6.10 8.76 -6.26
C PRO A 166 -6.15 7.67 -5.17
N VAL A 167 -5.85 8.04 -3.92
CA VAL A 167 -5.78 7.11 -2.78
C VAL A 167 -6.73 7.53 -1.66
N PHE A 168 -7.39 6.54 -1.07
CA PHE A 168 -8.10 6.65 0.20
C PHE A 168 -7.58 5.62 1.19
N ASP A 169 -6.96 6.08 2.30
CA ASP A 169 -6.35 5.21 3.32
C ASP A 169 -7.28 4.88 4.50
N GLY A 170 -8.60 5.09 4.32
CA GLY A 170 -9.60 4.92 5.36
C GLY A 170 -9.78 6.17 6.26
N ARG A 171 -8.85 7.10 6.23
CA ARG A 171 -8.87 8.33 7.02
C ARG A 171 -8.67 9.59 6.19
N ARG A 172 -7.86 9.50 5.12
CA ARG A 172 -7.45 10.62 4.27
C ARG A 172 -7.62 10.27 2.81
N ARG A 173 -8.02 11.26 2.04
CA ARG A 173 -8.00 11.25 0.59
C ARG A 173 -6.82 12.10 0.11
N PHE A 174 -5.98 11.54 -0.73
CA PHE A 174 -4.83 12.22 -1.32
C PHE A 174 -4.49 11.60 -2.67
N ASP A 175 -3.68 12.29 -3.47
CA ASP A 175 -3.11 11.74 -4.68
C ASP A 175 -1.64 11.41 -4.48
N LEU A 176 -1.21 10.26 -4.99
CA LEU A 176 0.19 9.97 -5.27
C LEU A 176 0.50 10.51 -6.66
N VAL A 177 1.38 11.50 -6.73
CA VAL A 177 1.82 12.10 -8.00
C VAL A 177 3.24 11.67 -8.26
N TYR A 178 3.39 10.82 -9.26
CA TYR A 178 4.67 10.31 -9.72
C TYR A 178 5.20 11.16 -10.87
N SER A 179 6.50 11.40 -10.91
CA SER A 179 7.17 12.09 -12.01
C SER A 179 8.55 11.46 -12.25
N ASP A 180 8.98 11.46 -13.52
CA ASP A 180 10.33 11.04 -13.88
C ASP A 180 11.37 11.98 -13.24
N ASP A 181 12.43 11.41 -12.68
CA ASP A 181 13.60 12.11 -12.13
C ASP A 181 14.93 11.50 -12.65
N GLY A 182 14.87 10.89 -13.85
CA GLY A 182 16.00 10.33 -14.56
C GLY A 182 16.29 8.87 -14.24
N HIS A 183 17.55 8.51 -14.41
CA HIS A 183 18.07 7.17 -14.12
C HIS A 183 19.30 7.28 -13.24
N GLU A 184 19.55 6.26 -12.43
CA GLU A 184 20.73 6.17 -11.59
C GLU A 184 21.33 4.76 -11.65
N THR A 185 22.62 4.67 -11.85
CA THR A 185 23.37 3.41 -11.73
C THR A 185 23.72 3.21 -10.26
N MET A 186 23.14 2.19 -9.66
CA MET A 186 23.30 1.87 -8.24
C MET A 186 24.41 0.83 -8.04
N GLU A 187 25.14 0.95 -6.95
CA GLU A 187 26.15 0.00 -6.52
C GLU A 187 25.68 -0.79 -5.29
N ALA A 188 25.97 -2.09 -5.27
CA ALA A 188 25.73 -2.91 -4.10
C ALA A 188 26.62 -2.47 -2.93
N SER A 189 26.10 -2.55 -1.72
CA SER A 189 26.81 -2.21 -0.49
C SER A 189 26.42 -3.16 0.65
N GLY A 190 27.02 -3.00 1.83
CA GLY A 190 26.63 -3.79 3.00
C GLY A 190 25.19 -3.56 3.48
N VAL A 191 24.51 -2.52 2.96
CA VAL A 191 23.13 -2.15 3.33
C VAL A 191 22.16 -2.12 2.14
N ALA A 192 22.64 -2.35 0.91
CA ALA A 192 21.84 -2.37 -0.31
C ALA A 192 22.36 -3.47 -1.24
N MET A 193 21.53 -4.45 -1.56
CA MET A 193 21.92 -5.62 -2.35
C MET A 193 21.89 -5.35 -3.86
N TYR A 194 21.03 -4.43 -4.30
CA TYR A 194 20.85 -4.16 -5.73
C TYR A 194 22.05 -3.41 -6.32
N ALA A 195 22.50 -3.88 -7.48
CA ALA A 195 23.46 -3.18 -8.35
C ALA A 195 22.92 -3.21 -9.78
N GLY A 196 22.98 -2.08 -10.46
CA GLY A 196 22.50 -1.91 -11.83
C GLY A 196 21.78 -0.59 -12.03
N ASP A 197 21.26 -0.39 -13.23
CA ASP A 197 20.51 0.81 -13.57
C ASP A 197 19.09 0.74 -12.98
N ALA A 198 18.63 1.84 -12.41
CA ALA A 198 17.30 2.01 -11.88
C ALA A 198 16.66 3.30 -12.44
N LEU A 199 15.37 3.23 -12.76
CA LEU A 199 14.58 4.41 -13.07
C LEU A 199 14.32 5.17 -11.76
N LYS A 200 14.69 6.45 -11.71
CA LYS A 200 14.45 7.31 -10.56
C LYS A 200 13.13 8.05 -10.75
N CYS A 201 12.23 7.91 -9.78
CA CYS A 201 10.94 8.58 -9.72
C CYS A 201 10.88 9.51 -8.50
N ALA A 202 10.32 10.69 -8.67
CA ALA A 202 9.91 11.54 -7.56
C ALA A 202 8.41 11.35 -7.29
N VAL A 203 8.04 11.03 -6.04
CA VAL A 203 6.65 10.83 -5.62
C VAL A 203 6.26 11.92 -4.63
N LYS A 204 5.18 12.65 -4.93
CA LYS A 204 4.58 13.65 -4.05
C LYS A 204 3.23 13.17 -3.56
N VAL A 205 2.95 13.39 -2.27
CA VAL A 205 1.62 13.20 -1.70
C VAL A 205 0.89 14.55 -1.76
N GLU A 206 -0.08 14.67 -2.65
CA GLU A 206 -0.93 15.86 -2.75
C GLU A 206 -2.17 15.68 -1.88
N PRO A 207 -2.35 16.47 -0.81
CA PRO A 207 -3.44 16.31 0.13
C PRO A 207 -4.78 16.71 -0.50
N GLY A 208 -5.81 15.89 -0.26
CA GLY A 208 -7.22 16.17 -0.57
C GLY A 208 -8.02 16.45 0.70
N ALA A 209 -8.68 15.46 1.30
CA ALA A 209 -9.57 15.58 2.46
C ALA A 209 -9.15 14.66 3.62
N GLY A 210 -9.77 14.80 4.80
CA GLY A 210 -9.56 13.93 5.96
C GLY A 210 -8.33 14.27 6.81
N TYR A 211 -7.89 15.53 6.79
CA TYR A 211 -6.73 15.99 7.57
C TYR A 211 -7.16 16.57 8.93
N TRP A 212 -6.21 16.67 9.89
CA TRP A 212 -6.50 17.22 11.21
C TRP A 212 -6.86 18.70 11.17
N LYS A 213 -7.94 19.08 11.87
CA LYS A 213 -8.47 20.45 11.94
C LYS A 213 -7.46 21.48 12.46
N LYS A 214 -6.53 21.09 13.35
CA LYS A 214 -5.66 22.05 14.07
C LYS A 214 -4.18 21.98 13.70
N ASN A 215 -3.72 20.98 12.98
CA ASN A 215 -2.31 20.85 12.63
C ASN A 215 -2.21 20.10 11.30
N GLN A 216 -2.22 20.82 10.22
CA GLN A 216 -1.70 20.29 8.96
C GLN A 216 -0.18 20.14 9.09
N LYS A 217 0.28 19.18 9.91
CA LYS A 217 1.67 18.74 9.83
C LYS A 217 1.81 18.13 8.45
N LYS A 218 2.48 18.86 7.60
CA LYS A 218 2.79 18.41 6.25
C LYS A 218 3.61 17.14 6.38
N PHE A 219 3.09 16.03 5.90
CA PHE A 219 3.85 14.79 5.78
C PHE A 219 4.99 15.02 4.78
N PHE A 220 6.13 14.39 5.01
CA PHE A 220 7.31 14.50 4.16
C PHE A 220 7.79 15.94 3.96
N THR A 221 7.86 16.70 5.05
CA THR A 221 8.47 18.04 5.03
C THR A 221 9.82 18.02 5.71
N ARG A 222 10.76 18.75 5.11
CA ARG A 222 12.04 19.10 5.73
C ARG A 222 12.05 20.60 6.02
N ARG A 223 12.55 20.98 7.19
CA ARG A 223 12.71 22.38 7.54
C ARG A 223 13.98 22.94 6.87
N VAL A 224 13.79 23.88 5.94
CA VAL A 224 14.86 24.57 5.22
C VAL A 224 14.69 26.06 5.47
N ASN A 225 15.70 26.73 6.02
CA ASN A 225 15.68 28.16 6.32
C ASN A 225 14.47 28.63 7.16
N GLY A 226 14.00 27.75 8.08
CA GLY A 226 12.86 28.09 8.96
C GLY A 226 11.48 27.75 8.36
N GLU A 227 11.38 27.37 7.11
CA GLU A 227 10.14 26.99 6.41
C GLU A 227 10.05 25.49 6.20
N ASP A 228 8.84 24.93 6.32
CA ASP A 228 8.57 23.53 6.01
C ASP A 228 8.40 23.36 4.51
N GLN A 229 9.38 22.73 3.86
CA GLN A 229 9.31 22.38 2.43
C GLN A 229 8.90 20.92 2.26
N VAL A 230 7.95 20.68 1.36
CA VAL A 230 7.58 19.30 0.98
C VAL A 230 8.75 18.69 0.21
N VAL A 231 9.29 17.60 0.73
CA VAL A 231 10.36 16.84 0.08
C VAL A 231 9.70 15.67 -0.64
N PRO A 232 9.92 15.49 -1.95
CA PRO A 232 9.44 14.31 -2.65
C PRO A 232 10.06 13.04 -2.05
N ILE A 233 9.34 11.93 -2.15
CA ILE A 233 9.87 10.60 -1.90
C ILE A 233 10.58 10.19 -3.18
N GLU A 234 11.86 9.87 -3.10
CA GLU A 234 12.63 9.35 -4.24
C GLU A 234 12.50 7.83 -4.25
N VAL A 235 12.08 7.28 -5.38
CA VAL A 235 11.86 5.84 -5.57
C VAL A 235 12.70 5.38 -6.76
N TYR A 236 13.58 4.43 -6.52
CA TYR A 236 14.43 3.81 -7.54
C TYR A 236 13.81 2.48 -7.90
N ILE A 237 13.39 2.34 -9.15
CA ILE A 237 12.63 1.18 -9.65
C ILE A 237 13.49 0.41 -10.64
N ALA A 238 13.50 -0.93 -10.49
CA ALA A 238 14.16 -1.81 -11.43
C ALA A 238 13.46 -3.16 -11.53
N ARG A 239 13.74 -3.89 -12.60
CA ARG A 239 13.25 -5.25 -12.82
C ARG A 239 14.08 -6.26 -12.05
N VAL A 240 13.43 -7.07 -11.23
CA VAL A 240 14.09 -8.10 -10.42
C VAL A 240 13.40 -9.46 -10.54
N GLY A 241 14.11 -10.51 -10.10
CA GLY A 241 13.59 -11.88 -10.10
C GLY A 241 13.51 -12.51 -11.49
N ALA A 242 13.11 -13.77 -11.55
CA ALA A 242 12.93 -14.50 -12.80
C ALA A 242 11.75 -13.98 -13.61
N ALA A 243 10.69 -13.54 -12.92
CA ALA A 243 9.49 -12.94 -13.53
C ALA A 243 9.71 -11.50 -14.06
N LYS A 244 10.89 -10.88 -13.80
CA LYS A 244 11.22 -9.51 -14.21
C LYS A 244 10.20 -8.47 -13.74
N VAL A 245 9.77 -8.56 -12.48
CA VAL A 245 8.80 -7.64 -11.89
C VAL A 245 9.46 -6.29 -11.60
N GLU A 246 8.78 -5.19 -11.95
CA GLU A 246 9.18 -3.83 -11.57
C GLU A 246 8.92 -3.61 -10.08
N VAL A 247 9.98 -3.35 -9.32
CA VAL A 247 9.89 -3.12 -7.87
C VAL A 247 10.78 -1.97 -7.42
N PRO A 248 10.47 -1.33 -6.28
CA PRO A 248 11.39 -0.39 -5.68
C PRO A 248 12.64 -1.14 -5.17
N VAL A 249 13.80 -0.84 -5.71
CA VAL A 249 15.08 -1.37 -5.21
C VAL A 249 15.64 -0.49 -4.10
N ARG A 250 15.22 0.79 -4.08
CA ARG A 250 15.51 1.77 -3.03
C ARG A 250 14.40 2.80 -2.94
N ILE A 251 14.10 3.27 -1.73
CA ILE A 251 13.24 4.43 -1.48
C ILE A 251 13.95 5.35 -0.49
N GLU A 252 13.98 6.63 -0.80
CA GLU A 252 14.52 7.66 0.08
C GLU A 252 13.49 8.72 0.40
N SER A 253 13.49 9.17 1.64
CA SER A 253 12.63 10.24 2.11
C SER A 253 13.22 10.94 3.33
N ALA A 254 12.66 12.08 3.71
CA ALA A 254 12.99 12.76 4.94
C ALA A 254 12.07 12.30 6.08
N SER A 255 12.63 12.14 7.27
CA SER A 255 11.87 11.96 8.50
C SER A 255 12.32 12.94 9.57
N PRO A 256 11.51 13.16 10.64
CA PRO A 256 11.93 13.98 11.79
C PRO A 256 13.17 13.47 12.52
N PHE A 257 13.53 12.19 12.32
CA PHE A 257 14.67 11.52 12.96
C PHE A 257 15.87 11.35 12.03
N GLY A 258 15.86 12.00 10.86
CA GLY A 258 16.90 11.90 9.84
C GLY A 258 16.41 11.27 8.54
N PRO A 259 17.32 10.99 7.59
CA PRO A 259 16.94 10.34 6.33
C PRO A 259 16.32 8.97 6.60
N LEU A 260 15.21 8.68 5.90
CA LEU A 260 14.60 7.36 5.83
C LEU A 260 15.04 6.73 4.51
N VAL A 261 15.63 5.54 4.60
CA VAL A 261 16.07 4.79 3.42
C VAL A 261 15.55 3.35 3.54
N LEU A 262 14.83 2.91 2.53
CA LEU A 262 14.45 1.51 2.35
C LEU A 262 15.33 0.92 1.24
N ASN A 263 15.92 -0.23 1.49
CA ASN A 263 16.74 -0.94 0.52
C ASN A 263 16.28 -2.39 0.35
N LEU A 264 16.24 -2.84 -0.90
CA LEU A 264 16.04 -4.25 -1.24
C LEU A 264 17.22 -5.09 -0.72
N GLN A 265 16.91 -6.21 -0.05
CA GLN A 265 17.89 -7.13 0.54
C GLN A 265 17.81 -8.53 -0.05
N GLY A 266 16.68 -8.93 -0.60
CA GLY A 266 16.46 -10.27 -1.13
C GLY A 266 15.34 -10.28 -2.16
N VAL A 267 15.49 -11.18 -3.14
CA VAL A 267 14.46 -11.52 -4.13
C VAL A 267 14.35 -13.03 -4.15
N HIS A 268 13.14 -13.52 -3.91
CA HIS A 268 12.86 -14.94 -3.89
C HIS A 268 11.74 -15.24 -4.88
N ASP A 269 12.00 -16.12 -5.83
CA ASP A 269 10.97 -16.65 -6.70
C ASP A 269 10.18 -17.71 -5.93
N PRO A 270 8.85 -17.63 -5.88
CA PRO A 270 8.04 -18.64 -5.20
C PRO A 270 8.17 -19.98 -5.91
N SER A 271 8.36 -21.04 -5.12
CA SER A 271 8.46 -22.42 -5.56
C SER A 271 7.12 -23.01 -6.01
#